data_553579be62ce59a3dc34177d99be9ca3
#
_entry.id   553579be62ce59a3dc34177d99be9ca3
#
_cell.length_a   1.000
_cell.length_b   1.000
_cell.length_c   1.000
_cell.angle_alpha   90.00
_cell.angle_beta   90.00
_cell.angle_gamma   90.00
#
_symmetry.space_group_name_H-M   'P 1'
#
loop_
_entity.id
_entity.type
_entity.pdbx_description
1 polymer ?
#
loop_
_entity_poly.entity_id
_entity_poly.type
_entity_poly.pdbx_seq_one_letter_code
_entity_poly.pdbx_strand_id
1 'polypeptide(L)'
;MSTITTGQIAKLLWPGLNARWGTKYNEYAMEWKDLVDVETSDKAYEEDQEMTGFGLAPIKAHGASIVYDTASQGITSRYTHLAYALGFIITHEAIQDNLYEKIGMQRTGSLAFSMRQTKENVVANMYNRAFNSSYLGADGAVLLSTAHPSLSGNQSNTLAVAADLSEASLEDMCILIGKMTNSRGMKISVQPRSLIVPIDLEFEAARILKSTSQSGTANNDINALRSMGMFPDGIKVNHYLTDTDAFFIRTNVDDGLKLFQREAASFAQDEDFDTSNIKYKAYERYSTGWSDWRGLAGSPGA
;
A
#
# COMPACT_ATOMS: atom_id res chain seq x y z
N MET A 1 46.90 26.82 24.03
CA MET A 1 45.80 27.26 23.18
C MET A 1 45.16 25.99 22.60
N SER A 2 43.95 25.68 22.97
CA SER A 2 43.23 24.55 22.37
C SER A 2 42.76 25.01 21.02
N THR A 3 43.31 24.45 19.96
CA THR A 3 42.81 24.64 18.58
C THR A 3 41.45 23.97 18.45
N ILE A 4 40.41 24.73 18.14
CA ILE A 4 39.13 24.21 17.77
C ILE A 4 39.30 23.60 16.36
N THR A 5 39.25 22.27 16.28
CA THR A 5 39.35 21.56 14.99
C THR A 5 38.02 21.54 14.24
N THR A 6 38.08 21.59 12.93
CA THR A 6 36.92 21.60 12.01
C THR A 6 35.95 20.43 12.24
N GLY A 7 36.43 19.29 12.77
CA GLY A 7 35.57 18.16 13.16
C GLY A 7 34.59 18.44 14.30
N GLN A 8 34.80 19.50 15.10
CA GLN A 8 33.85 19.93 16.14
C GLN A 8 32.68 20.72 15.56
N ILE A 9 32.89 21.44 14.45
CA ILE A 9 31.86 22.22 13.76
C ILE A 9 30.88 21.30 13.04
N ALA A 10 31.36 20.22 12.42
CA ALA A 10 30.49 19.23 11.78
C ALA A 10 29.54 18.54 12.77
N LYS A 11 29.97 18.31 14.01
CA LYS A 11 29.12 17.78 15.08
C LYS A 11 28.05 18.75 15.54
N LEU A 12 28.32 20.06 15.49
CA LEU A 12 27.33 21.11 15.81
C LEU A 12 26.26 21.26 14.73
N LEU A 13 26.58 20.97 13.48
CA LEU A 13 25.62 21.02 12.37
C LEU A 13 24.64 19.85 12.38
N TRP A 14 25.04 18.68 12.89
CA TRP A 14 24.25 17.46 12.91
C TRP A 14 22.83 17.63 13.49
N PRO A 15 22.62 18.23 14.67
CA PRO A 15 21.29 18.39 15.23
C PRO A 15 20.35 19.18 14.29
N GLY A 16 20.87 20.20 13.61
CA GLY A 16 20.12 21.00 12.64
C GLY A 16 19.72 20.19 11.39
N LEU A 17 20.64 19.42 10.85
CA LEU A 17 20.38 18.54 9.69
C LEU A 17 19.40 17.44 10.04
N ASN A 18 19.53 16.81 11.21
CA ASN A 18 18.62 15.77 11.66
C ASN A 18 17.20 16.31 11.90
N ALA A 19 17.07 17.50 12.51
CA ALA A 19 15.78 18.18 12.66
C ALA A 19 15.17 18.52 11.28
N ARG A 20 15.98 19.01 10.35
CA ARG A 20 15.54 19.29 8.97
C ARG A 20 15.08 18.05 8.24
N TRP A 21 15.79 16.93 8.39
CA TRP A 21 15.40 15.63 7.85
C TRP A 21 13.99 15.25 8.34
N GLY A 22 13.78 15.20 9.66
CA GLY A 22 12.49 14.82 10.24
C GLY A 22 11.34 15.72 9.79
N THR A 23 11.57 17.04 9.76
CA THR A 23 10.57 18.01 9.30
C THR A 23 10.21 17.77 7.83
N LYS A 24 11.21 17.63 6.95
CA LYS A 24 10.99 17.45 5.51
C LYS A 24 10.44 16.07 5.16
N TYR A 25 10.84 15.02 5.87
CA TYR A 25 10.30 13.69 5.65
C TYR A 25 8.80 13.61 5.97
N ASN A 26 8.33 14.37 6.96
CA ASN A 26 6.93 14.39 7.39
C ASN A 26 6.14 15.60 6.86
N GLU A 27 6.70 16.40 5.95
CA GLU A 27 6.08 17.64 5.46
C GLU A 27 4.79 17.38 4.67
N TYR A 28 4.76 16.30 3.91
CA TYR A 28 3.62 15.94 3.06
C TYR A 28 2.80 14.81 3.67
N ALA A 29 1.50 14.78 3.35
CA ALA A 29 0.64 13.67 3.73
C ALA A 29 1.18 12.33 3.23
N MET A 30 0.92 11.26 3.99
CA MET A 30 1.38 9.91 3.67
C MET A 30 0.27 9.16 2.91
N GLU A 31 0.24 9.31 1.58
CA GLU A 31 -0.77 8.66 0.74
C GLU A 31 -0.64 7.13 0.74
N TRP A 32 0.57 6.61 0.83
CA TRP A 32 0.83 5.18 0.87
C TRP A 32 0.12 4.46 2.04
N LYS A 33 -0.16 5.16 3.16
CA LYS A 33 -0.86 4.57 4.31
C LYS A 33 -2.32 4.25 4.03
N ASP A 34 -2.92 4.94 3.09
CA ASP A 34 -4.29 4.67 2.68
C ASP A 34 -4.39 3.43 1.77
N LEU A 35 -3.26 3.02 1.19
CA LEU A 35 -3.18 1.92 0.24
C LEU A 35 -2.97 0.55 0.88
N VAL A 36 -2.31 0.48 2.05
CA VAL A 36 -1.87 -0.78 2.68
C VAL A 36 -2.04 -0.74 4.19
N ASP A 37 -2.14 -1.91 4.79
CA ASP A 37 -2.06 -2.07 6.24
C ASP A 37 -0.59 -2.18 6.65
N VAL A 38 -0.22 -1.49 7.73
CA VAL A 38 1.18 -1.37 8.16
C VAL A 38 1.44 -2.26 9.35
N GLU A 39 2.35 -3.19 9.20
CA GLU A 39 2.84 -4.07 10.25
C GLU A 39 4.34 -3.89 10.48
N THR A 40 4.82 -4.28 11.63
CA THR A 40 6.24 -4.25 11.97
C THR A 40 6.81 -5.66 11.95
N SER A 41 8.07 -5.78 11.52
CA SER A 41 8.79 -7.05 11.51
C SER A 41 10.16 -6.91 12.19
N ASP A 42 10.60 -7.98 12.84
CA ASP A 42 11.94 -8.11 13.41
C ASP A 42 12.78 -9.20 12.71
N LYS A 43 12.21 -9.88 11.73
CA LYS A 43 12.80 -10.99 10.99
C LYS A 43 13.47 -10.54 9.68
N ALA A 44 14.10 -11.47 8.98
CA ALA A 44 14.67 -11.23 7.66
C ALA A 44 13.61 -11.23 6.55
N TYR A 45 12.53 -11.97 6.74
CA TYR A 45 11.35 -12.07 5.90
C TYR A 45 10.15 -12.45 6.77
N GLU A 46 8.94 -12.15 6.29
CA GLU A 46 7.69 -12.63 6.87
C GLU A 46 7.00 -13.60 5.92
N GLU A 47 6.25 -14.52 6.46
CA GLU A 47 5.44 -15.48 5.73
C GLU A 47 4.04 -15.51 6.31
N ASP A 48 3.05 -15.18 5.49
CA ASP A 48 1.64 -15.31 5.80
C ASP A 48 1.11 -16.57 5.13
N GLN A 49 0.42 -17.39 5.93
CA GLN A 49 -0.07 -18.67 5.49
C GLN A 49 -1.60 -18.70 5.58
N GLU A 50 -2.24 -18.89 4.43
CA GLU A 50 -3.68 -19.13 4.42
C GLU A 50 -3.98 -20.47 5.09
N MET A 51 -4.91 -20.47 6.06
CA MET A 51 -5.47 -21.67 6.63
C MET A 51 -6.88 -21.88 6.09
N THR A 52 -7.10 -22.99 5.38
CA THR A 52 -8.46 -23.34 4.96
C THR A 52 -9.29 -23.66 6.20
N GLY A 53 -10.41 -22.97 6.38
CA GLY A 53 -11.33 -23.22 7.49
C GLY A 53 -12.02 -24.59 7.36
N PHE A 54 -12.95 -24.85 8.27
CA PHE A 54 -13.83 -26.01 8.22
C PHE A 54 -14.98 -25.76 7.24
N GLY A 55 -15.62 -26.84 6.75
CA GLY A 55 -16.85 -26.78 5.96
C GLY A 55 -18.09 -26.48 6.81
N LEU A 56 -19.27 -26.48 6.18
CA LEU A 56 -20.53 -26.34 6.88
C LEU A 56 -20.77 -27.56 7.79
N ALA A 57 -21.23 -27.31 9.01
CA ALA A 57 -21.59 -28.36 9.92
C ALA A 57 -22.82 -29.16 9.43
N PRO A 58 -22.70 -30.49 9.24
CA PRO A 58 -23.84 -31.32 8.86
C PRO A 58 -24.82 -31.50 10.04
N ILE A 59 -26.06 -31.83 9.68
CA ILE A 59 -27.08 -32.17 10.69
C ILE A 59 -26.65 -33.44 11.40
N LYS A 60 -26.54 -33.39 12.74
CA LYS A 60 -26.27 -34.56 13.58
C LYS A 60 -27.58 -35.24 13.93
N ALA A 61 -27.78 -36.49 13.52
CA ALA A 61 -28.91 -37.30 13.95
C ALA A 61 -28.80 -37.65 15.45
N HIS A 62 -29.94 -37.85 16.08
CA HIS A 62 -29.99 -38.22 17.51
C HIS A 62 -29.28 -39.55 17.74
N GLY A 63 -28.30 -39.56 18.65
CA GLY A 63 -27.47 -40.75 18.92
C GLY A 63 -26.32 -41.01 17.94
N ALA A 64 -26.19 -40.26 16.85
CA ALA A 64 -25.06 -40.38 15.93
C ALA A 64 -23.79 -39.71 16.47
N SER A 65 -22.63 -40.17 15.99
CA SER A 65 -21.34 -39.53 16.26
C SER A 65 -21.21 -38.18 15.57
N ILE A 66 -20.34 -37.33 16.08
CA ILE A 66 -19.94 -36.05 15.44
C ILE A 66 -19.11 -36.36 14.21
N VAL A 67 -19.28 -35.58 13.14
CA VAL A 67 -18.41 -35.61 11.96
C VAL A 67 -17.21 -34.71 12.26
N TYR A 68 -16.01 -35.22 12.05
CA TYR A 68 -14.77 -34.46 12.17
C TYR A 68 -14.35 -34.01 10.78
N ASP A 69 -14.03 -32.70 10.65
CA ASP A 69 -13.48 -32.09 9.43
C ASP A 69 -12.03 -31.68 9.70
N THR A 70 -11.25 -31.53 8.64
CA THR A 70 -9.84 -31.15 8.70
C THR A 70 -9.62 -29.81 8.01
N ALA A 71 -8.88 -28.92 8.67
CA ALA A 71 -8.31 -27.74 8.03
C ALA A 71 -6.97 -28.12 7.38
N SER A 72 -6.71 -27.60 6.21
CA SER A 72 -5.43 -27.78 5.50
C SER A 72 -4.73 -26.45 5.31
N GLN A 73 -3.42 -26.51 5.20
CA GLN A 73 -2.60 -25.38 4.82
C GLN A 73 -2.91 -24.99 3.37
N GLY A 74 -3.22 -23.72 3.15
CA GLY A 74 -3.42 -23.13 1.84
C GLY A 74 -2.13 -22.50 1.28
N ILE A 75 -2.28 -21.36 0.66
CA ILE A 75 -1.20 -20.64 -0.01
C ILE A 75 -0.33 -19.93 1.04
N THR A 76 0.98 -19.88 0.78
CA THR A 76 1.94 -19.13 1.62
C THR A 76 2.49 -17.95 0.83
N SER A 77 2.25 -16.74 1.31
CA SER A 77 2.81 -15.51 0.77
C SER A 77 4.06 -15.12 1.54
N ARG A 78 5.16 -14.87 0.84
CA ARG A 78 6.45 -14.51 1.46
C ARG A 78 6.86 -13.09 1.12
N TYR A 79 7.19 -12.33 2.17
CA TYR A 79 7.60 -10.93 2.12
C TYR A 79 9.10 -10.80 2.45
N THR A 80 9.91 -10.58 1.44
CA THR A 80 11.35 -10.38 1.63
C THR A 80 11.66 -8.89 1.76
N HIS A 81 12.24 -8.50 2.88
CA HIS A 81 12.53 -7.09 3.15
C HIS A 81 13.66 -6.57 2.27
N LEU A 82 13.39 -5.50 1.53
CA LEU A 82 14.36 -4.77 0.72
C LEU A 82 14.85 -3.53 1.45
N ALA A 83 16.13 -3.23 1.30
CA ALA A 83 16.73 -2.03 1.85
C ALA A 83 16.74 -0.92 0.78
N TYR A 84 16.27 0.26 1.18
CA TYR A 84 16.30 1.47 0.38
C TYR A 84 17.24 2.47 1.06
N ALA A 85 18.27 2.88 0.35
CA ALA A 85 19.27 3.78 0.90
C ALA A 85 19.72 4.77 -0.17
N LEU A 86 19.96 5.99 0.26
CA LEU A 86 20.50 7.06 -0.57
C LEU A 86 21.36 7.96 0.32
N GLY A 87 22.35 8.62 -0.25
CA GLY A 87 23.22 9.50 0.53
C GLY A 87 23.86 10.57 -0.32
N PHE A 88 24.51 11.53 0.34
CA PHE A 88 25.34 12.56 -0.29
C PHE A 88 26.61 12.77 0.52
N ILE A 89 27.61 13.35 -0.13
CA ILE A 89 28.91 13.64 0.44
C ILE A 89 29.13 15.15 0.38
N ILE A 90 29.68 15.72 1.46
CA ILE A 90 30.19 17.09 1.51
C ILE A 90 31.71 16.97 1.64
N THR A 91 32.43 17.60 0.72
CA THR A 91 33.90 17.57 0.70
C THR A 91 34.49 18.40 1.84
N HIS A 92 35.71 18.04 2.23
CA HIS A 92 36.44 18.75 3.27
C HIS A 92 36.66 20.25 2.90
N GLU A 93 36.97 20.52 1.65
CA GLU A 93 37.18 21.89 1.12
C GLU A 93 35.90 22.72 1.23
N ALA A 94 34.74 22.16 0.89
CA ALA A 94 33.45 22.86 1.00
C ALA A 94 33.11 23.21 2.47
N ILE A 95 33.62 22.40 3.43
CA ILE A 95 33.47 22.68 4.85
C ILE A 95 34.40 23.82 5.26
N GLN A 96 35.65 23.83 4.79
CA GLN A 96 36.62 24.89 5.08
C GLN A 96 36.17 26.24 4.51
N ASP A 97 35.59 26.25 3.31
CA ASP A 97 35.10 27.47 2.64
C ASP A 97 33.76 28.00 3.19
N ASN A 98 33.23 27.39 4.27
CA ASN A 98 31.99 27.75 4.96
C ASN A 98 30.72 27.73 4.04
N LEU A 99 30.75 26.95 2.97
CA LEU A 99 29.61 26.78 2.02
C LEU A 99 28.65 25.66 2.44
N TYR A 100 29.00 24.90 3.43
CA TYR A 100 28.35 23.64 3.79
C TYR A 100 26.98 23.79 4.44
N GLU A 101 26.70 24.85 5.19
CA GLU A 101 25.47 24.98 5.97
C GLU A 101 24.24 25.03 5.04
N LYS A 102 24.22 25.96 4.12
CA LYS A 102 23.13 26.13 3.14
C LYS A 102 23.00 24.92 2.23
N ILE A 103 24.12 24.39 1.72
CA ILE A 103 24.17 23.23 0.85
C ILE A 103 23.73 21.98 1.64
N GLY A 104 24.21 21.77 2.85
CA GLY A 104 23.82 20.65 3.70
C GLY A 104 22.33 20.62 3.99
N MET A 105 21.75 21.77 4.36
CA MET A 105 20.30 21.90 4.60
C MET A 105 19.46 21.60 3.36
N GLN A 106 19.86 22.10 2.18
CA GLN A 106 19.16 21.81 0.93
C GLN A 106 19.27 20.34 0.54
N ARG A 107 20.46 19.75 0.60
CA ARG A 107 20.71 18.34 0.26
C ARG A 107 19.96 17.39 1.20
N THR A 108 19.94 17.69 2.51
CA THR A 108 19.17 16.92 3.49
C THR A 108 17.67 16.96 3.18
N GLY A 109 17.13 18.14 2.83
CA GLY A 109 15.73 18.26 2.41
C GLY A 109 15.42 17.46 1.14
N SER A 110 16.30 17.52 0.14
CA SER A 110 16.15 16.76 -1.11
C SER A 110 16.26 15.24 -0.86
N LEU A 111 17.16 14.81 0.02
CA LEU A 111 17.30 13.39 0.40
C LEU A 111 16.04 12.87 1.11
N ALA A 112 15.51 13.64 2.06
CA ALA A 112 14.27 13.31 2.75
C ALA A 112 13.09 13.17 1.79
N PHE A 113 12.95 14.11 0.85
CA PHE A 113 11.93 14.07 -0.19
C PHE A 113 12.10 12.83 -1.08
N SER A 114 13.33 12.54 -1.53
CA SER A 114 13.62 11.38 -2.39
C SER A 114 13.27 10.05 -1.72
N MET A 115 13.66 9.86 -0.45
CA MET A 115 13.32 8.65 0.32
C MET A 115 11.81 8.50 0.48
N ARG A 116 11.13 9.62 0.75
CA ARG A 116 9.67 9.65 0.86
C ARG A 116 8.99 9.25 -0.45
N GLN A 117 9.39 9.87 -1.57
CA GLN A 117 8.89 9.55 -2.91
C GLN A 117 9.13 8.10 -3.29
N THR A 118 10.28 7.53 -2.90
CA THR A 118 10.57 6.11 -3.14
C THR A 118 9.53 5.22 -2.48
N LYS A 119 9.17 5.48 -1.22
CA LYS A 119 8.18 4.69 -0.50
C LYS A 119 6.78 4.80 -1.11
N GLU A 120 6.35 6.03 -1.46
CA GLU A 120 5.07 6.25 -2.15
C GLU A 120 5.00 5.43 -3.44
N ASN A 121 6.04 5.54 -4.30
CA ASN A 121 6.09 4.81 -5.56
C ASN A 121 6.12 3.30 -5.38
N VAL A 122 6.88 2.78 -4.40
CA VAL A 122 6.97 1.33 -4.15
C VAL A 122 5.61 0.76 -3.75
N VAL A 123 4.87 1.46 -2.89
CA VAL A 123 3.54 1.03 -2.47
C VAL A 123 2.53 1.19 -3.62
N ALA A 124 2.51 2.33 -4.30
CA ALA A 124 1.61 2.55 -5.44
C ALA A 124 1.85 1.55 -6.58
N ASN A 125 3.08 1.06 -6.75
CA ASN A 125 3.39 0.05 -7.76
C ASN A 125 2.68 -1.29 -7.56
N MET A 126 2.18 -1.61 -6.38
CA MET A 126 1.31 -2.79 -6.23
C MET A 126 0.00 -2.61 -7.00
N TYR A 127 -0.56 -1.40 -6.98
CA TYR A 127 -1.77 -1.03 -7.72
C TYR A 127 -1.49 -0.87 -9.22
N ASN A 128 -0.42 -0.16 -9.58
CA ASN A 128 -0.01 0.03 -10.98
C ASN A 128 0.28 -1.29 -11.71
N ARG A 129 0.62 -2.34 -10.97
CA ARG A 129 0.93 -3.68 -11.49
C ARG A 129 -0.18 -4.69 -11.25
N ALA A 130 -1.31 -4.26 -10.68
CA ALA A 130 -2.38 -5.14 -10.24
C ALA A 130 -2.96 -6.03 -11.35
N PHE A 131 -2.95 -5.56 -12.61
CA PHE A 131 -3.41 -6.28 -13.79
C PHE A 131 -2.27 -6.90 -14.62
N ASN A 132 -1.00 -6.70 -14.24
CA ASN A 132 0.14 -7.08 -15.05
C ASN A 132 0.54 -8.54 -14.79
N SER A 133 0.45 -9.37 -15.82
CA SER A 133 0.77 -10.81 -15.77
C SER A 133 2.23 -11.17 -15.42
N SER A 134 3.13 -10.19 -15.40
CA SER A 134 4.52 -10.39 -14.95
C SER A 134 4.67 -10.36 -13.42
N TYR A 135 3.62 -9.97 -12.68
CA TYR A 135 3.63 -9.85 -11.22
C TYR A 135 2.55 -10.72 -10.61
N LEU A 136 2.90 -11.98 -10.39
CA LEU A 136 1.98 -12.98 -9.85
C LEU A 136 2.06 -13.04 -8.33
N GLY A 137 0.90 -13.28 -7.70
CA GLY A 137 0.78 -13.59 -6.29
C GLY A 137 1.22 -15.02 -5.97
N ALA A 138 1.12 -15.37 -4.70
CA ALA A 138 1.43 -16.72 -4.24
C ALA A 138 0.44 -17.80 -4.79
N ASP A 139 -0.75 -17.37 -5.21
CA ASP A 139 -1.77 -18.18 -5.88
C ASP A 139 -1.52 -18.41 -7.38
N GLY A 140 -0.46 -17.79 -7.93
CA GLY A 140 -0.13 -17.86 -9.36
C GLY A 140 -0.99 -16.96 -10.24
N ALA A 141 -1.88 -16.14 -9.67
CA ALA A 141 -2.66 -15.14 -10.38
C ALA A 141 -2.13 -13.73 -10.14
N VAL A 142 -2.50 -12.76 -11.00
CA VAL A 142 -2.26 -11.34 -10.78
C VAL A 142 -3.15 -10.85 -9.64
N LEU A 143 -2.80 -9.73 -9.02
CA LEU A 143 -3.55 -9.18 -7.87
C LEU A 143 -5.04 -8.94 -8.19
N LEU A 144 -5.33 -8.44 -9.38
CA LEU A 144 -6.70 -8.27 -9.88
C LEU A 144 -6.93 -9.20 -11.09
N SER A 145 -7.67 -10.26 -10.84
CA SER A 145 -7.89 -11.35 -11.81
C SER A 145 -9.35 -11.80 -11.80
N THR A 146 -9.81 -12.27 -12.96
CA THR A 146 -11.10 -12.96 -13.08
C THR A 146 -11.05 -14.42 -12.65
N ALA A 147 -9.86 -14.96 -12.33
CA ALA A 147 -9.65 -16.38 -12.10
C ALA A 147 -8.60 -16.66 -11.00
N HIS A 148 -8.87 -16.24 -9.77
CA HIS A 148 -8.10 -16.68 -8.61
C HIS A 148 -8.44 -18.12 -8.26
N PRO A 149 -7.46 -19.05 -8.26
CA PRO A 149 -7.73 -20.44 -7.95
C PRO A 149 -8.11 -20.61 -6.48
N SER A 150 -9.16 -21.37 -6.23
CA SER A 150 -9.55 -21.80 -4.88
C SER A 150 -10.06 -23.25 -4.90
N LEU A 151 -10.18 -23.88 -3.73
CA LEU A 151 -10.70 -25.26 -3.60
C LEU A 151 -12.13 -25.41 -4.14
N SER A 152 -12.91 -24.33 -4.11
CA SER A 152 -14.31 -24.30 -4.59
C SER A 152 -14.43 -23.91 -6.07
N GLY A 153 -13.32 -23.67 -6.76
CA GLY A 153 -13.28 -23.16 -8.13
C GLY A 153 -12.70 -21.75 -8.21
N ASN A 154 -12.58 -21.23 -9.43
CA ASN A 154 -12.03 -19.90 -9.65
C ASN A 154 -12.96 -18.80 -9.13
N GLN A 155 -12.39 -17.79 -8.51
CA GLN A 155 -13.08 -16.60 -8.04
C GLN A 155 -12.50 -15.33 -8.70
N SER A 156 -13.28 -14.26 -8.74
CA SER A 156 -12.89 -12.99 -9.35
C SER A 156 -12.94 -11.86 -8.33
N ASN A 157 -12.01 -10.92 -8.45
CA ASN A 157 -12.03 -9.62 -7.77
C ASN A 157 -12.00 -8.44 -8.77
N THR A 158 -12.25 -8.71 -10.05
CA THR A 158 -12.42 -7.70 -11.09
C THR A 158 -13.67 -8.00 -11.92
N LEU A 159 -14.19 -7.01 -12.63
CA LEU A 159 -15.34 -7.18 -13.53
C LEU A 159 -14.93 -8.10 -14.69
N ALA A 160 -15.91 -8.86 -15.20
CA ALA A 160 -15.66 -9.74 -16.35
C ALA A 160 -15.35 -8.96 -17.64
N VAL A 161 -15.87 -7.75 -17.74
CA VAL A 161 -15.58 -6.77 -18.80
C VAL A 161 -15.04 -5.53 -18.11
N ALA A 162 -13.91 -5.03 -18.60
CA ALA A 162 -13.34 -3.78 -18.11
C ALA A 162 -14.36 -2.62 -18.28
N ALA A 163 -14.44 -1.75 -17.30
CA ALA A 163 -15.37 -0.64 -17.31
C ALA A 163 -14.73 0.59 -16.64
N ASP A 164 -15.04 1.77 -17.18
CA ASP A 164 -14.68 3.05 -16.58
C ASP A 164 -15.41 3.28 -15.27
N LEU A 165 -14.92 4.23 -14.48
CA LEU A 165 -15.53 4.64 -13.23
C LEU A 165 -16.93 5.25 -13.51
N SER A 166 -17.94 4.59 -13.03
CA SER A 166 -19.34 5.04 -13.09
C SER A 166 -20.12 4.52 -11.89
N GLU A 167 -21.30 5.06 -11.64
CA GLU A 167 -22.19 4.56 -10.59
C GLU A 167 -22.50 3.07 -10.79
N ALA A 168 -22.85 2.69 -12.03
CA ALA A 168 -23.17 1.30 -12.38
C ALA A 168 -22.00 0.35 -12.19
N SER A 169 -20.78 0.72 -12.64
CA SER A 169 -19.59 -0.13 -12.46
C SER A 169 -19.20 -0.28 -10.98
N LEU A 170 -19.41 0.76 -10.16
CA LEU A 170 -19.22 0.66 -8.71
C LEU A 170 -20.25 -0.24 -8.03
N GLU A 171 -21.53 -0.16 -8.45
CA GLU A 171 -22.58 -1.04 -7.93
C GLU A 171 -22.29 -2.51 -8.28
N ASP A 172 -21.93 -2.79 -9.53
CA ASP A 172 -21.54 -4.13 -9.96
C ASP A 172 -20.34 -4.66 -9.18
N MET A 173 -19.35 -3.80 -8.93
CA MET A 173 -18.17 -4.16 -8.14
C MET A 173 -18.52 -4.43 -6.67
N CYS A 174 -19.39 -3.63 -6.06
CA CYS A 174 -19.89 -3.85 -4.71
C CYS A 174 -20.67 -5.17 -4.60
N ILE A 175 -21.47 -5.51 -5.62
CA ILE A 175 -22.17 -6.79 -5.71
C ILE A 175 -21.18 -7.95 -5.83
N LEU A 176 -20.14 -7.80 -6.65
CA LEU A 176 -19.06 -8.78 -6.80
C LEU A 176 -18.38 -9.05 -5.46
N ILE A 177 -17.98 -7.99 -4.75
CA ILE A 177 -17.35 -8.06 -3.42
C ILE A 177 -18.25 -8.80 -2.44
N GLY A 178 -19.54 -8.45 -2.38
CA GLY A 178 -20.52 -9.10 -1.49
C GLY A 178 -20.79 -10.59 -1.81
N LYS A 179 -20.45 -11.03 -3.02
CA LYS A 179 -20.57 -12.43 -3.46
C LYS A 179 -19.33 -13.27 -3.20
N MET A 180 -18.22 -12.67 -2.78
CA MET A 180 -16.98 -13.38 -2.52
C MET A 180 -17.16 -14.50 -1.48
N THR A 181 -16.40 -15.57 -1.65
CA THR A 181 -16.42 -16.74 -0.77
C THR A 181 -15.02 -17.08 -0.27
N ASN A 182 -14.92 -17.82 0.81
CA ASN A 182 -13.65 -18.36 1.24
C ASN A 182 -13.15 -19.47 0.29
N SER A 183 -11.99 -20.05 0.58
CA SER A 183 -11.39 -21.12 -0.23
C SER A 183 -12.26 -22.37 -0.35
N ARG A 184 -13.20 -22.60 0.58
CA ARG A 184 -14.17 -23.72 0.55
C ARG A 184 -15.54 -23.36 -0.04
N GLY A 185 -15.71 -22.15 -0.59
CA GLY A 185 -16.96 -21.71 -1.21
C GLY A 185 -18.03 -21.22 -0.24
N MET A 186 -17.71 -21.08 1.04
CA MET A 186 -18.64 -20.45 2.01
C MET A 186 -18.59 -18.93 1.87
N LYS A 187 -19.76 -18.29 1.94
CA LYS A 187 -19.85 -16.84 1.90
C LYS A 187 -19.18 -16.21 3.10
N ILE A 188 -18.34 -15.24 2.81
CA ILE A 188 -17.71 -14.36 3.81
C ILE A 188 -18.32 -12.96 3.66
N SER A 189 -18.51 -12.26 4.76
CA SER A 189 -19.11 -10.92 4.72
C SER A 189 -18.06 -9.88 4.33
N VAL A 190 -17.58 -9.92 3.08
CA VAL A 190 -16.67 -8.92 2.56
C VAL A 190 -17.47 -7.67 2.20
N GLN A 191 -16.94 -6.51 2.61
CA GLN A 191 -17.56 -5.21 2.38
C GLN A 191 -16.53 -4.22 1.82
N PRO A 192 -16.93 -3.33 0.90
CA PRO A 192 -16.08 -2.24 0.45
C PRO A 192 -15.79 -1.27 1.61
N ARG A 193 -14.58 -0.69 1.63
CA ARG A 193 -14.15 0.27 2.64
C ARG A 193 -13.83 1.63 2.04
N SER A 194 -12.92 1.68 1.08
CA SER A 194 -12.49 2.91 0.42
C SER A 194 -12.40 2.75 -1.08
N LEU A 195 -12.73 3.81 -1.79
CA LEU A 195 -12.52 3.94 -3.23
C LEU A 195 -11.18 4.66 -3.45
N ILE A 196 -10.24 3.99 -4.14
CA ILE A 196 -8.93 4.54 -4.48
C ILE A 196 -8.91 4.86 -5.97
N VAL A 197 -8.54 6.08 -6.30
CA VAL A 197 -8.55 6.59 -7.67
C VAL A 197 -7.28 7.40 -7.97
N PRO A 198 -6.84 7.46 -9.23
CA PRO A 198 -5.84 8.41 -9.69
C PRO A 198 -6.40 9.84 -9.62
N ILE A 199 -5.53 10.83 -9.75
CA ILE A 199 -5.91 12.25 -9.71
C ILE A 199 -6.90 12.61 -10.81
N ASP A 200 -6.80 11.94 -11.97
CA ASP A 200 -7.65 12.18 -13.13
C ASP A 200 -9.14 11.86 -12.84
N LEU A 201 -9.40 10.88 -12.00
CA LEU A 201 -10.75 10.46 -11.63
C LEU A 201 -11.28 11.10 -10.33
N GLU A 202 -10.53 12.02 -9.69
CA GLU A 202 -10.91 12.62 -8.41
C GLU A 202 -12.30 13.29 -8.46
N PHE A 203 -12.51 14.13 -9.48
CA PHE A 203 -13.78 14.88 -9.59
C PHE A 203 -14.95 13.98 -9.97
N GLU A 204 -14.71 12.93 -10.74
CA GLU A 204 -15.72 11.94 -11.08
C GLU A 204 -16.15 11.12 -9.88
N ALA A 205 -15.18 10.57 -9.15
CA ALA A 205 -15.43 9.86 -7.90
C ALA A 205 -16.20 10.74 -6.89
N ALA A 206 -15.83 12.02 -6.77
CA ALA A 206 -16.52 12.95 -5.90
C ALA A 206 -17.97 13.21 -6.34
N ARG A 207 -18.22 13.34 -7.65
CA ARG A 207 -19.59 13.48 -8.20
C ARG A 207 -20.44 12.26 -7.91
N ILE A 208 -19.91 11.06 -8.14
CA ILE A 208 -20.62 9.81 -7.91
C ILE A 208 -20.93 9.63 -6.42
N LEU A 209 -19.95 9.71 -5.53
CA LEU A 209 -20.15 9.37 -4.12
C LEU A 209 -20.77 10.49 -3.27
N LYS A 210 -20.72 11.77 -3.71
CA LYS A 210 -21.26 12.89 -2.94
C LYS A 210 -22.59 13.40 -3.47
N SER A 211 -23.02 12.99 -4.67
CA SER A 211 -24.34 13.36 -5.21
C SER A 211 -25.47 12.78 -4.37
N THR A 212 -26.54 13.52 -4.19
CA THR A 212 -27.77 13.03 -3.53
C THR A 212 -28.67 12.26 -4.48
N SER A 213 -28.65 12.62 -5.75
CA SER A 213 -29.43 12.00 -6.81
C SER A 213 -28.53 11.30 -7.80
N GLN A 214 -29.05 10.28 -8.44
CA GLN A 214 -28.36 9.53 -9.49
C GLN A 214 -28.10 10.45 -10.68
N SER A 215 -26.86 10.47 -11.17
CA SER A 215 -26.47 11.28 -12.31
C SER A 215 -27.06 10.69 -13.61
N GLY A 216 -27.64 11.55 -14.47
CA GLY A 216 -28.09 11.14 -15.78
C GLY A 216 -29.53 10.58 -15.83
N THR A 217 -30.29 10.57 -14.73
CA THR A 217 -31.69 10.16 -14.70
C THR A 217 -32.60 11.37 -14.64
N ALA A 218 -33.74 11.31 -15.37
CA ALA A 218 -34.76 12.35 -15.34
C ALA A 218 -35.71 12.21 -14.13
N ASN A 219 -35.66 11.12 -13.39
CA ASN A 219 -36.62 10.70 -12.39
C ASN A 219 -36.29 11.09 -10.94
N ASN A 220 -35.20 11.83 -10.68
CA ASN A 220 -34.72 12.13 -9.34
C ASN A 220 -34.44 10.87 -8.48
N ASP A 221 -33.95 9.81 -9.11
CA ASP A 221 -33.59 8.58 -8.40
C ASP A 221 -32.49 8.87 -7.37
N ILE A 222 -32.57 8.20 -6.24
CA ILE A 222 -31.56 8.35 -5.17
C ILE A 222 -30.25 7.67 -5.54
N ASN A 223 -29.14 8.30 -5.21
CA ASN A 223 -27.84 7.64 -5.29
C ASN A 223 -27.72 6.57 -4.20
N ALA A 224 -27.76 5.30 -4.60
CA ALA A 224 -27.74 4.16 -3.69
C ALA A 224 -26.40 4.03 -2.97
N LEU A 225 -25.27 4.24 -3.64
CA LEU A 225 -23.92 4.14 -3.06
C LEU A 225 -23.73 5.10 -1.88
N ARG A 226 -24.19 6.34 -2.04
CA ARG A 226 -24.17 7.34 -0.97
C ARG A 226 -25.17 7.02 0.13
N SER A 227 -26.42 6.71 -0.23
CA SER A 227 -27.50 6.47 0.73
C SER A 227 -27.21 5.29 1.66
N MET A 228 -26.58 4.24 1.13
CA MET A 228 -26.17 3.05 1.89
C MET A 228 -24.84 3.21 2.61
N GLY A 229 -24.08 4.27 2.33
CA GLY A 229 -22.76 4.46 2.92
C GLY A 229 -21.77 3.36 2.57
N MET A 230 -21.73 2.92 1.30
CA MET A 230 -20.96 1.77 0.85
C MET A 230 -19.44 1.94 1.05
N PHE A 231 -18.94 3.17 1.10
CA PHE A 231 -17.52 3.49 1.27
C PHE A 231 -17.31 4.28 2.56
N PRO A 232 -17.25 3.63 3.74
CA PRO A 232 -17.13 4.32 5.03
C PRO A 232 -15.82 5.12 5.17
N ASP A 233 -14.71 4.67 4.55
CA ASP A 233 -13.43 5.36 4.56
C ASP A 233 -13.29 6.39 3.41
N GLY A 234 -14.34 6.54 2.58
CA GLY A 234 -14.47 7.56 1.54
C GLY A 234 -13.58 7.33 0.32
N ILE A 235 -13.28 8.45 -0.36
CA ILE A 235 -12.42 8.47 -1.55
C ILE A 235 -10.98 8.75 -1.11
N LYS A 236 -10.05 7.98 -1.66
CA LYS A 236 -8.60 8.16 -1.49
C LYS A 236 -7.99 8.44 -2.85
N VAL A 237 -7.53 9.67 -3.05
CA VAL A 237 -6.83 10.06 -4.27
C VAL A 237 -5.34 9.78 -4.08
N ASN A 238 -4.72 9.13 -5.04
CA ASN A 238 -3.29 8.84 -4.99
C ASN A 238 -2.60 9.39 -6.24
N HIS A 239 -1.58 10.23 -6.01
CA HIS A 239 -0.82 10.91 -7.07
C HIS A 239 0.19 10.01 -7.79
N TYR A 240 0.46 8.81 -7.28
CA TYR A 240 1.48 7.89 -7.80
C TYR A 240 0.87 6.75 -8.62
N LEU A 241 -0.45 6.74 -8.80
CA LEU A 241 -1.11 5.87 -9.75
C LEU A 241 -0.83 6.38 -11.17
N THR A 242 -0.39 5.47 -12.04
CA THR A 242 0.04 5.81 -13.41
C THR A 242 -1.04 5.57 -14.46
N ASP A 243 -2.02 4.74 -14.13
CA ASP A 243 -3.18 4.49 -14.96
C ASP A 243 -4.25 5.53 -14.66
N THR A 244 -4.72 6.23 -15.68
CA THR A 244 -5.66 7.36 -15.56
C THR A 244 -7.10 6.92 -15.43
N ASP A 245 -7.42 5.68 -15.84
CA ASP A 245 -8.78 5.17 -15.96
C ASP A 245 -9.09 4.07 -14.93
N ALA A 246 -8.05 3.47 -14.34
CA ALA A 246 -8.21 2.43 -13.35
C ALA A 246 -8.77 2.97 -12.03
N PHE A 247 -9.66 2.20 -11.42
CA PHE A 247 -10.12 2.45 -10.06
C PHE A 247 -10.08 1.19 -9.21
N PHE A 248 -9.91 1.38 -7.91
CA PHE A 248 -9.72 0.29 -6.96
C PHE A 248 -10.60 0.47 -5.74
N ILE A 249 -11.04 -0.64 -5.16
CA ILE A 249 -11.84 -0.67 -3.94
C ILE A 249 -11.12 -1.54 -2.92
N ARG A 250 -10.70 -0.96 -1.80
CA ARG A 250 -10.25 -1.75 -0.66
C ARG A 250 -11.44 -2.33 0.08
N THR A 251 -11.27 -3.52 0.59
CA THR A 251 -12.28 -4.25 1.36
C THR A 251 -11.88 -4.34 2.83
N ASN A 252 -12.78 -4.90 3.63
CA ASN A 252 -12.56 -5.16 5.06
C ASN A 252 -11.87 -6.51 5.37
N VAL A 253 -11.28 -7.16 4.37
CA VAL A 253 -10.59 -8.43 4.56
C VAL A 253 -9.29 -8.20 5.30
N ASP A 254 -9.10 -8.93 6.40
CA ASP A 254 -7.84 -9.00 7.09
C ASP A 254 -6.79 -9.67 6.18
N ASP A 255 -5.52 -9.40 6.39
CA ASP A 255 -4.42 -9.95 5.60
C ASP A 255 -4.44 -9.63 4.09
N GLY A 256 -5.12 -8.55 3.69
CA GLY A 256 -5.15 -8.06 2.31
C GLY A 256 -3.78 -7.54 1.84
N LEU A 257 -3.71 -6.24 1.56
CA LEU A 257 -2.47 -5.57 1.15
C LEU A 257 -1.70 -5.09 2.37
N LYS A 258 -0.43 -5.50 2.49
CA LYS A 258 0.42 -5.23 3.66
C LYS A 258 1.73 -4.55 3.30
N LEU A 259 2.21 -3.74 4.24
CA LEU A 259 3.58 -3.26 4.28
C LEU A 259 4.20 -3.67 5.62
N PHE A 260 5.24 -4.49 5.58
CA PHE A 260 6.03 -4.84 6.76
C PHE A 260 7.22 -3.88 6.89
N GLN A 261 7.19 -3.05 7.92
CA GLN A 261 8.27 -2.13 8.26
C GLN A 261 9.30 -2.85 9.11
N ARG A 262 10.48 -3.17 8.52
CA ARG A 262 11.60 -3.79 9.26
C ARG A 262 12.45 -2.76 9.98
N GLU A 263 12.75 -1.65 9.31
CA GLU A 263 13.51 -0.53 9.86
C GLU A 263 12.91 0.78 9.36
N ALA A 264 12.58 1.65 10.30
CA ALA A 264 12.04 2.97 9.98
C ALA A 264 13.11 3.84 9.31
N ALA A 265 12.65 4.85 8.55
CA ALA A 265 13.55 5.79 7.91
C ALA A 265 14.49 6.44 8.92
N SER A 266 15.78 6.23 8.74
CA SER A 266 16.86 6.74 9.58
C SER A 266 17.76 7.65 8.77
N PHE A 267 18.34 8.66 9.42
CA PHE A 267 19.33 9.54 8.85
C PHE A 267 20.60 9.46 9.70
N ALA A 268 21.75 9.23 9.07
CA ALA A 268 23.01 9.07 9.74
C ALA A 268 24.12 9.83 9.01
N GLN A 269 25.16 10.22 9.76
CA GLN A 269 26.38 10.80 9.20
C GLN A 269 27.59 10.02 9.69
N ASP A 270 28.64 10.04 8.86
CA ASP A 270 29.95 9.48 9.19
C ASP A 270 31.02 10.27 8.45
N GLU A 271 32.26 10.27 9.00
CA GLU A 271 33.42 10.90 8.41
C GLU A 271 34.30 9.83 7.75
N ASP A 272 34.71 10.09 6.51
CA ASP A 272 35.61 9.21 5.79
C ASP A 272 37.06 9.54 6.18
N PHE A 273 37.73 8.59 6.79
CA PHE A 273 39.11 8.76 7.29
C PHE A 273 40.09 9.09 6.15
N ASP A 274 39.95 8.46 4.98
CA ASP A 274 40.90 8.60 3.89
C ASP A 274 40.77 9.93 3.15
N THR A 275 39.53 10.42 3.01
CA THR A 275 39.23 11.65 2.23
C THR A 275 38.86 12.83 3.10
N SER A 276 38.67 12.64 4.41
CA SER A 276 38.17 13.63 5.38
C SER A 276 36.82 14.24 4.97
N ASN A 277 36.10 13.63 4.04
CA ASN A 277 34.77 14.05 3.61
C ASN A 277 33.70 13.58 4.59
N ILE A 278 32.63 14.35 4.74
CA ILE A 278 31.48 13.96 5.55
C ILE A 278 30.43 13.31 4.65
N LYS A 279 30.05 12.08 5.01
CA LYS A 279 29.03 11.27 4.31
C LYS A 279 27.75 11.30 5.11
N TYR A 280 26.64 11.55 4.42
CA TYR A 280 25.29 11.53 4.96
C TYR A 280 24.51 10.46 4.23
N LYS A 281 23.78 9.61 4.98
CA LYS A 281 22.94 8.56 4.40
C LYS A 281 21.57 8.56 5.05
N ALA A 282 20.57 8.27 4.25
CA ALA A 282 19.26 7.84 4.70
C ALA A 282 19.09 6.36 4.39
N TYR A 283 18.45 5.63 5.29
CA TYR A 283 18.23 4.20 5.17
C TYR A 283 16.85 3.84 5.71
N GLU A 284 16.17 2.96 5.00
CA GLU A 284 14.88 2.40 5.39
C GLU A 284 14.79 0.97 4.87
N ARG A 285 14.13 0.07 5.60
CA ARG A 285 13.95 -1.31 5.18
C ARG A 285 12.53 -1.77 5.38
N TYR A 286 11.88 -2.24 4.32
CA TYR A 286 10.50 -2.72 4.33
C TYR A 286 10.23 -3.67 3.17
N SER A 287 9.08 -4.33 3.20
CA SER A 287 8.52 -5.10 2.09
C SER A 287 7.04 -4.79 1.93
N THR A 288 6.54 -4.92 0.71
CA THR A 288 5.13 -4.73 0.35
C THR A 288 4.63 -5.95 -0.39
N GLY A 289 3.34 -6.24 -0.26
CA GLY A 289 2.71 -7.34 -0.96
C GLY A 289 1.27 -7.56 -0.50
N TRP A 290 0.72 -8.70 -0.83
CA TRP A 290 -0.61 -9.12 -0.43
C TRP A 290 -0.63 -10.59 -0.04
N SER A 291 -1.43 -10.94 0.95
CA SER A 291 -1.65 -12.31 1.38
C SER A 291 -3.00 -12.83 0.91
N ASP A 292 -4.04 -12.00 0.97
CA ASP A 292 -5.37 -12.30 0.43
C ASP A 292 -5.75 -11.28 -0.67
N TRP A 293 -5.96 -11.79 -1.90
CA TRP A 293 -6.40 -10.99 -3.04
C TRP A 293 -7.78 -10.36 -2.84
N ARG A 294 -8.62 -10.92 -1.94
CA ARG A 294 -9.95 -10.37 -1.61
C ARG A 294 -9.88 -9.01 -0.90
N GLY A 295 -8.68 -8.63 -0.43
CA GLY A 295 -8.42 -7.30 0.14
C GLY A 295 -8.55 -6.15 -0.85
N LEU A 296 -8.52 -6.44 -2.16
CA LEU A 296 -8.64 -5.46 -3.23
C LEU A 296 -9.58 -5.95 -4.33
N ALA A 297 -10.41 -5.06 -4.85
CA ALA A 297 -11.16 -5.24 -6.09
C ALA A 297 -10.95 -4.03 -6.98
N GLY A 298 -11.10 -4.16 -8.29
CA GLY A 298 -10.88 -3.03 -9.18
C GLY A 298 -11.15 -3.32 -10.65
N SER A 299 -11.10 -2.27 -11.47
CA SER A 299 -11.19 -2.31 -12.92
C SER A 299 -10.06 -1.50 -13.55
N PRO A 300 -9.48 -1.96 -14.66
CA PRO A 300 -8.43 -1.20 -15.37
C PRO A 300 -8.96 -0.03 -16.20
N GLY A 301 -10.29 0.21 -16.23
CA GLY A 301 -10.92 1.09 -17.21
C GLY A 301 -11.17 0.39 -18.55
N ALA A 302 -11.85 1.05 -19.48
CA ALA A 302 -12.23 0.51 -20.79
C ALA A 302 -11.51 1.20 -21.95
#